data_10b1511b29e77815299ecdbdde4f0788
#
_entry.id   10b1511b29e77815299ecdbdde4f0788
#
_cell.length_a   1.000
_cell.length_b   1.000
_cell.length_c   1.000
_cell.angle_alpha   90.00
_cell.angle_beta   90.00
_cell.angle_gamma   90.00
#
_symmetry.space_group_name_H-M   'P 1'
#
loop_
_entity.id
_entity.type
_entity.pdbx_description
1 polymer ?
#
loop_
_entity_poly.entity_id
_entity_poly.type
_entity_poly.pdbx_seq_one_letter_code
_entity_poly.pdbx_strand_id
1 'polypeptide(L)'
;MKIAFLSSECYPYVKAGGLADVTSALPVHLRKKGHQVKVFLPFYNLIEADSFGIRKVELPESPGVKMGNSFEPFQIYTADNEVYFIKNDKYYNRGKIYTNDNDEDERYIFFQYASLYALKAINWRPDVVHCNDWQTGLVPIILKTKLKSDSFYTNIRTVFTIHNIAYQGNFPKESLFKAGFLESDFILGGALEFNGMFSFMKAGIAEAEVITTVSPTYALEIQTPEYGCGMEGVLQNRSNRLFGILNGIDEEIWNPAKDKYLTYKYTFEDLEKKRLNKYELIKYAGFDVNLLDKPLIGIVSRLVWQKGFDYLYSIAENLMQENFMLVVLGEGEKRYEEFFKDLEKKYNEKVRVYLEFNDKLSHLITAGSDIFLMPSRYEPCGLNQMYSLKYGTPPIVRKTGGLADTVKDYEEYKNNANGFSFTGDNPELLLKKILLAIKLFENKELWLTIVKNGMQENFSWENSAEKYLEIYSLIMNDNS
;
A
#
# COMPACT_ATOMS: atom_id res chain seq x y z
N MET A 1 13.13 -6.98 20.74
CA MET A 1 11.82 -7.66 20.65
C MET A 1 11.84 -8.69 19.54
N LYS A 2 11.01 -9.72 19.65
CA LYS A 2 10.69 -10.69 18.59
C LYS A 2 9.32 -10.34 18.01
N ILE A 3 9.25 -10.10 16.71
CA ILE A 3 8.03 -9.64 16.03
C ILE A 3 7.69 -10.62 14.91
N ALA A 4 6.50 -11.25 14.98
CA ALA A 4 5.95 -12.04 13.90
C ALA A 4 5.08 -11.13 13.02
N PHE A 5 5.42 -11.01 11.75
CA PHE A 5 4.73 -10.16 10.79
C PHE A 5 3.91 -11.07 9.86
N LEU A 6 2.59 -11.01 9.94
CA LEU A 6 1.69 -11.84 9.14
C LEU A 6 1.11 -11.02 8.00
N SER A 7 1.20 -11.52 6.77
CA SER A 7 0.72 -10.82 5.58
C SER A 7 0.30 -11.78 4.48
N SER A 8 -0.55 -11.32 3.59
CA SER A 8 -0.91 -12.02 2.35
C SER A 8 0.03 -11.74 1.18
N GLU A 9 0.85 -10.70 1.27
CA GLU A 9 1.78 -10.26 0.22
C GLU A 9 3.13 -9.89 0.81
N CYS A 10 4.21 -10.08 0.05
CA CYS A 10 5.56 -9.58 0.36
C CYS A 10 6.42 -9.55 -0.91
N TYR A 11 6.91 -8.38 -1.30
CA TYR A 11 7.89 -8.25 -2.37
C TYR A 11 9.26 -8.81 -1.90
N PRO A 12 10.05 -9.50 -2.74
CA PRO A 12 9.82 -9.76 -4.15
C PRO A 12 9.02 -11.04 -4.45
N TYR A 13 8.55 -11.78 -3.45
CA TYR A 13 7.94 -13.10 -3.62
C TYR A 13 6.59 -13.04 -4.33
N VAL A 14 5.71 -12.16 -3.86
CA VAL A 14 4.36 -12.00 -4.42
C VAL A 14 3.83 -10.60 -4.11
N LYS A 15 3.21 -9.96 -5.10
CA LYS A 15 2.70 -8.59 -5.00
C LYS A 15 1.43 -8.39 -5.81
N ALA A 16 0.41 -7.79 -5.19
CA ALA A 16 -0.78 -7.24 -5.83
C ALA A 16 -0.93 -5.74 -5.56
N GLY A 17 -0.45 -5.26 -4.41
CA GLY A 17 -0.60 -3.88 -3.97
C GLY A 17 0.55 -3.36 -3.12
N GLY A 18 0.31 -2.20 -2.47
CA GLY A 18 1.29 -1.55 -1.59
C GLY A 18 1.60 -2.32 -0.29
N LEU A 19 0.74 -3.28 0.09
CA LEU A 19 0.99 -4.15 1.24
C LEU A 19 2.29 -4.94 1.07
N ALA A 20 2.58 -5.41 -0.15
CA ALA A 20 3.81 -6.14 -0.43
C ALA A 20 5.07 -5.30 -0.16
N ASP A 21 5.04 -4.01 -0.50
CA ASP A 21 6.15 -3.08 -0.26
C ASP A 21 6.37 -2.85 1.24
N VAL A 22 5.30 -2.69 2.02
CA VAL A 22 5.37 -2.56 3.48
C VAL A 22 5.94 -3.82 4.12
N THR A 23 5.43 -4.99 3.72
CA THR A 23 5.81 -6.28 4.29
C THR A 23 7.26 -6.65 3.97
N SER A 24 7.81 -6.14 2.86
CA SER A 24 9.24 -6.32 2.54
C SER A 24 10.13 -5.34 3.31
N ALA A 25 9.77 -4.08 3.36
CA ALA A 25 10.66 -3.02 3.82
C ALA A 25 10.64 -2.82 5.35
N LEU A 26 9.47 -2.75 5.98
CA LEU A 26 9.36 -2.52 7.43
C LEU A 26 10.10 -3.59 8.26
N PRO A 27 9.94 -4.90 8.00
CA PRO A 27 10.70 -5.94 8.71
C PRO A 27 12.22 -5.79 8.58
N VAL A 28 12.72 -5.41 7.42
CA VAL A 28 14.16 -5.18 7.18
C VAL A 28 14.68 -4.02 8.05
N HIS A 29 13.94 -2.91 8.10
CA HIS A 29 14.36 -1.75 8.90
C HIS A 29 14.26 -2.00 10.41
N LEU A 30 13.26 -2.76 10.85
CA LEU A 30 13.17 -3.21 12.25
C LEU A 30 14.34 -4.13 12.63
N ARG A 31 14.78 -5.03 11.73
CA ARG A 31 15.98 -5.88 11.95
C ARG A 31 17.25 -5.03 12.03
N LYS A 32 17.42 -4.02 11.15
CA LYS A 32 18.55 -3.06 11.21
C LYS A 32 18.62 -2.32 12.54
N LYS A 33 17.48 -2.14 13.21
CA LYS A 33 17.41 -1.53 14.57
C LYS A 33 17.55 -2.57 15.71
N GLY A 34 17.98 -3.80 15.41
CA GLY A 34 18.33 -4.83 16.40
C GLY A 34 17.16 -5.70 16.87
N HIS A 35 16.02 -5.67 16.18
CA HIS A 35 14.88 -6.55 16.49
C HIS A 35 14.91 -7.84 15.67
N GLN A 36 14.39 -8.93 16.22
CA GLN A 36 14.19 -10.17 15.47
C GLN A 36 12.81 -10.14 14.82
N VAL A 37 12.75 -10.12 13.50
CA VAL A 37 11.48 -10.09 12.77
C VAL A 37 11.39 -11.25 11.82
N LYS A 38 10.31 -12.03 11.91
CA LYS A 38 9.96 -13.10 10.99
C LYS A 38 8.65 -12.78 10.29
N VAL A 39 8.64 -12.94 8.96
CA VAL A 39 7.47 -12.70 8.12
C VAL A 39 6.83 -14.04 7.78
N PHE A 40 5.50 -14.12 7.83
CA PHE A 40 4.73 -15.31 7.47
C PHE A 40 3.79 -14.99 6.32
N LEU A 41 3.82 -15.83 5.28
CA LEU A 41 3.06 -15.69 4.04
C LEU A 41 2.40 -17.03 3.66
N PRO A 42 1.27 -17.01 2.94
CA PRO A 42 0.83 -18.17 2.19
C PRO A 42 1.83 -18.54 1.09
N PHE A 43 2.10 -19.83 0.89
CA PHE A 43 2.96 -20.27 -0.20
C PHE A 43 2.14 -20.45 -1.48
N TYR A 44 1.86 -19.34 -2.15
CA TYR A 44 1.14 -19.37 -3.43
C TYR A 44 1.97 -20.04 -4.52
N ASN A 45 1.32 -20.71 -5.48
CA ASN A 45 1.99 -21.31 -6.64
C ASN A 45 2.56 -20.28 -7.62
N LEU A 46 2.35 -18.98 -7.39
CA LEU A 46 2.99 -17.88 -8.09
C LEU A 46 4.44 -17.63 -7.64
N ILE A 47 4.83 -18.20 -6.48
CA ILE A 47 6.15 -17.98 -5.88
C ILE A 47 7.13 -19.00 -6.44
N GLU A 48 8.14 -18.51 -7.13
CA GLU A 48 9.21 -19.34 -7.72
C GLU A 48 10.25 -19.72 -6.65
N ALA A 49 10.05 -20.87 -6.00
CA ALA A 49 10.86 -21.30 -4.86
C ALA A 49 12.36 -21.32 -5.14
N ASP A 50 12.76 -21.83 -6.30
CA ASP A 50 14.18 -22.00 -6.67
C ASP A 50 14.87 -20.65 -6.87
N SER A 51 14.16 -19.68 -7.45
CA SER A 51 14.68 -18.32 -7.69
C SER A 51 15.03 -17.58 -6.40
N PHE A 52 14.38 -17.94 -5.29
CA PHE A 52 14.55 -17.30 -3.98
C PHE A 52 15.23 -18.19 -2.94
N GLY A 53 15.75 -19.36 -3.32
CA GLY A 53 16.39 -20.30 -2.41
C GLY A 53 15.47 -20.80 -1.28
N ILE A 54 14.16 -20.85 -1.53
CA ILE A 54 13.17 -21.27 -0.55
C ILE A 54 13.29 -22.76 -0.30
N ARG A 55 13.47 -23.14 0.96
CA ARG A 55 13.67 -24.53 1.38
C ARG A 55 12.63 -24.95 2.41
N LYS A 56 12.31 -26.25 2.42
CA LYS A 56 11.44 -26.83 3.43
C LYS A 56 12.10 -26.78 4.80
N VAL A 57 11.32 -26.47 5.81
CA VAL A 57 11.73 -26.60 7.22
C VAL A 57 11.43 -28.03 7.66
N GLU A 58 12.48 -28.75 8.06
CA GLU A 58 12.32 -30.10 8.58
C GLU A 58 11.74 -30.06 9.99
N LEU A 59 10.62 -30.72 10.19
CA LEU A 59 9.91 -30.85 11.46
C LEU A 59 9.71 -32.32 11.80
N PRO A 60 9.71 -32.69 13.10
CA PRO A 60 9.46 -34.08 13.53
C PRO A 60 8.10 -34.62 13.06
N GLU A 61 7.08 -33.74 13.07
CA GLU A 61 5.71 -34.04 12.62
C GLU A 61 5.20 -32.89 11.76
N SER A 62 4.34 -33.22 10.79
CA SER A 62 3.67 -32.19 10.00
C SER A 62 2.55 -31.55 10.82
N PRO A 63 2.61 -30.23 11.05
CA PRO A 63 1.54 -29.54 11.76
C PRO A 63 0.26 -29.49 10.90
N GLY A 64 -0.88 -29.25 11.54
CA GLY A 64 -2.15 -29.07 10.85
C GLY A 64 -3.12 -28.20 11.62
N VAL A 65 -4.11 -27.70 10.92
CA VAL A 65 -5.17 -26.85 11.43
C VAL A 65 -6.49 -27.59 11.45
N LYS A 66 -7.22 -27.52 12.57
CA LYS A 66 -8.59 -28.00 12.63
C LYS A 66 -9.52 -26.95 12.00
N MET A 67 -10.14 -27.31 10.89
CA MET A 67 -11.08 -26.46 10.15
C MET A 67 -12.50 -27.04 10.27
N GLY A 68 -13.28 -26.52 11.23
CA GLY A 68 -14.57 -27.14 11.54
C GLY A 68 -14.41 -28.61 11.92
N ASN A 69 -14.89 -29.52 11.06
CA ASN A 69 -14.79 -30.98 11.25
C ASN A 69 -13.60 -31.62 10.51
N SER A 70 -12.89 -30.88 9.67
CA SER A 70 -11.71 -31.38 8.94
C SER A 70 -10.40 -31.04 9.66
N PHE A 71 -9.35 -31.78 9.33
CA PHE A 71 -7.97 -31.47 9.73
C PHE A 71 -7.13 -31.28 8.48
N GLU A 72 -6.58 -30.09 8.31
CA GLU A 72 -5.82 -29.68 7.13
C GLU A 72 -4.33 -29.58 7.50
N PRO A 73 -3.50 -30.52 7.01
CA PRO A 73 -2.06 -30.47 7.25
C PRO A 73 -1.40 -29.35 6.46
N PHE A 74 -0.26 -28.88 6.95
CA PHE A 74 0.57 -27.94 6.21
C PHE A 74 2.06 -28.21 6.37
N GLN A 75 2.83 -27.62 5.45
CA GLN A 75 4.29 -27.63 5.49
C GLN A 75 4.79 -26.20 5.65
N ILE A 76 5.95 -26.06 6.25
CA ILE A 76 6.62 -24.77 6.42
C ILE A 76 7.82 -24.74 5.51
N TYR A 77 7.96 -23.64 4.77
CA TYR A 77 9.14 -23.33 3.97
C TYR A 77 9.74 -22.02 4.44
N THR A 78 10.99 -21.75 4.14
CA THR A 78 11.66 -20.50 4.53
C THR A 78 12.66 -20.02 3.51
N ALA A 79 12.75 -18.70 3.36
CA ALA A 79 13.87 -18.00 2.77
C ALA A 79 14.70 -17.36 3.90
N ASP A 80 15.97 -17.71 3.99
CA ASP A 80 16.98 -17.17 4.93
C ASP A 80 16.59 -17.16 6.43
N ASN A 81 15.64 -18.02 6.84
CA ASN A 81 15.06 -18.06 8.19
C ASN A 81 14.43 -16.73 8.66
N GLU A 82 14.09 -15.83 7.73
CA GLU A 82 13.46 -14.54 7.98
C GLU A 82 12.04 -14.49 7.44
N VAL A 83 11.81 -15.09 6.26
CA VAL A 83 10.50 -15.21 5.63
C VAL A 83 10.08 -16.68 5.63
N TYR A 84 8.90 -16.94 6.13
CA TYR A 84 8.30 -18.27 6.26
C TYR A 84 7.04 -18.35 5.41
N PHE A 85 6.89 -19.48 4.73
CA PHE A 85 5.78 -19.74 3.83
C PHE A 85 4.97 -20.93 4.34
N ILE A 86 3.67 -20.74 4.42
CA ILE A 86 2.71 -21.77 4.82
C ILE A 86 2.21 -22.45 3.55
N LYS A 87 2.61 -23.71 3.34
CA LYS A 87 2.21 -24.48 2.16
C LYS A 87 1.02 -25.37 2.46
N ASN A 88 -0.02 -25.20 1.66
CA ASN A 88 -1.16 -26.09 1.53
C ASN A 88 -1.72 -25.94 0.10
N ASP A 89 -1.63 -26.98 -0.73
CA ASP A 89 -1.97 -26.90 -2.14
C ASP A 89 -3.50 -26.74 -2.36
N LYS A 90 -4.34 -27.21 -1.43
CA LYS A 90 -5.79 -26.98 -1.47
C LYS A 90 -6.14 -25.50 -1.52
N TYR A 91 -5.43 -24.67 -0.73
CA TYR A 91 -5.76 -23.26 -0.55
C TYR A 91 -4.92 -22.32 -1.41
N TYR A 92 -3.68 -22.68 -1.78
CA TYR A 92 -2.76 -21.72 -2.40
C TYR A 92 -2.29 -22.07 -3.81
N ASN A 93 -2.73 -23.21 -4.37
CA ASN A 93 -2.43 -23.57 -5.76
C ASN A 93 -3.55 -23.06 -6.70
N ARG A 94 -3.69 -21.73 -6.87
CA ARG A 94 -4.81 -21.11 -7.62
C ARG A 94 -4.40 -20.09 -8.67
N GLY A 95 -3.09 -19.84 -8.87
CA GLY A 95 -2.59 -18.88 -9.85
C GLY A 95 -2.91 -17.41 -9.53
N LYS A 96 -3.48 -17.10 -8.36
CA LYS A 96 -3.82 -15.75 -7.90
C LYS A 96 -3.66 -15.64 -6.38
N ILE A 97 -3.30 -14.45 -5.91
CA ILE A 97 -3.24 -14.12 -4.48
C ILE A 97 -4.67 -14.06 -3.91
N TYR A 98 -5.50 -13.24 -4.51
CA TYR A 98 -6.90 -13.04 -4.13
C TYR A 98 -7.81 -13.66 -5.18
N THR A 99 -8.83 -14.37 -4.71
CA THR A 99 -9.83 -15.00 -5.57
C THR A 99 -11.21 -14.58 -5.10
N ASN A 100 -12.22 -14.84 -5.93
CA ASN A 100 -13.62 -14.73 -5.53
C ASN A 100 -14.23 -16.12 -5.35
N ASP A 101 -13.41 -17.10 -4.98
CA ASP A 101 -13.85 -18.47 -4.77
C ASP A 101 -14.68 -18.59 -3.48
N ASN A 102 -15.60 -19.56 -3.45
CA ASN A 102 -16.53 -19.74 -2.33
C ASN A 102 -15.85 -20.12 -0.99
N ASP A 103 -14.57 -20.46 -1.02
CA ASP A 103 -13.76 -20.84 0.14
C ASP A 103 -12.65 -19.82 0.47
N GLU A 104 -12.80 -18.57 0.02
CA GLU A 104 -11.83 -17.50 0.33
C GLU A 104 -11.74 -17.25 1.85
N ASP A 105 -12.83 -17.43 2.58
CA ASP A 105 -12.86 -17.44 4.04
C ASP A 105 -11.97 -18.54 4.63
N GLU A 106 -12.09 -19.78 4.13
CA GLU A 106 -11.30 -20.93 4.61
C GLU A 106 -9.80 -20.72 4.41
N ARG A 107 -9.41 -20.17 3.25
CA ARG A 107 -8.01 -19.89 2.90
C ARG A 107 -7.34 -19.05 3.97
N TYR A 108 -8.00 -17.98 4.40
CA TYR A 108 -7.43 -17.05 5.36
C TYR A 108 -7.72 -17.40 6.82
N ILE A 109 -8.79 -18.13 7.14
CA ILE A 109 -8.92 -18.78 8.45
C ILE A 109 -7.74 -19.75 8.66
N PHE A 110 -7.50 -20.61 7.65
CA PHE A 110 -6.41 -21.56 7.67
C PHE A 110 -5.04 -20.86 7.82
N PHE A 111 -4.78 -19.82 7.04
CA PHE A 111 -3.51 -19.07 7.11
C PHE A 111 -3.21 -18.54 8.51
N GLN A 112 -4.21 -17.97 9.15
CA GLN A 112 -4.08 -17.37 10.47
C GLN A 112 -3.71 -18.39 11.52
N TYR A 113 -4.44 -19.51 11.59
CA TYR A 113 -4.11 -20.62 12.51
C TYR A 113 -2.77 -21.27 12.16
N ALA A 114 -2.53 -21.56 10.89
CA ALA A 114 -1.29 -22.19 10.43
C ALA A 114 -0.06 -21.33 10.75
N SER A 115 -0.15 -20.00 10.61
CA SER A 115 0.92 -19.08 10.98
C SER A 115 1.20 -19.11 12.48
N LEU A 116 0.17 -19.11 13.34
CA LEU A 116 0.34 -19.22 14.78
C LEU A 116 0.95 -20.58 15.17
N TYR A 117 0.47 -21.68 14.61
CA TYR A 117 1.03 -23.02 14.86
C TYR A 117 2.45 -23.18 14.32
N ALA A 118 2.77 -22.52 13.19
CA ALA A 118 4.13 -22.48 12.66
C ALA A 118 5.12 -21.83 13.63
N LEU A 119 4.72 -20.74 14.32
CA LEU A 119 5.54 -20.11 15.37
C LEU A 119 5.94 -21.12 16.46
N LYS A 120 4.98 -21.95 16.91
CA LYS A 120 5.22 -22.99 17.91
C LYS A 120 6.05 -24.13 17.35
N ALA A 121 5.76 -24.58 16.11
CA ALA A 121 6.47 -25.67 15.45
C ALA A 121 7.97 -25.36 15.22
N ILE A 122 8.31 -24.10 14.91
CA ILE A 122 9.71 -23.67 14.76
C ILE A 122 10.32 -23.22 16.10
N ASN A 123 9.63 -23.40 17.22
CA ASN A 123 10.05 -23.01 18.58
C ASN A 123 10.50 -21.55 18.67
N TRP A 124 9.77 -20.63 18.03
CA TRP A 124 10.06 -19.20 18.05
C TRP A 124 8.86 -18.40 18.53
N ARG A 125 8.84 -18.08 19.83
CA ARG A 125 7.77 -17.32 20.48
C ARG A 125 8.02 -15.82 20.27
N PRO A 126 7.10 -15.09 19.60
CA PRO A 126 7.20 -13.64 19.44
C PRO A 126 6.73 -12.91 20.72
N ASP A 127 7.18 -11.66 20.87
CA ASP A 127 6.64 -10.69 21.82
C ASP A 127 5.39 -10.03 21.23
N VAL A 128 5.44 -9.75 19.91
CA VAL A 128 4.37 -9.08 19.15
C VAL A 128 4.02 -9.89 17.90
N VAL A 129 2.74 -10.06 17.62
CA VAL A 129 2.22 -10.48 16.32
C VAL A 129 1.62 -9.25 15.63
N HIS A 130 2.22 -8.86 14.51
CA HIS A 130 1.77 -7.75 13.68
C HIS A 130 0.95 -8.30 12.51
N CYS A 131 -0.34 -8.02 12.54
CA CYS A 131 -1.34 -8.48 11.59
C CYS A 131 -1.59 -7.41 10.53
N ASN A 132 -1.72 -7.79 9.25
CA ASN A 132 -1.91 -6.87 8.13
C ASN A 132 -3.19 -7.20 7.37
N ASP A 133 -4.10 -6.25 7.31
CA ASP A 133 -5.41 -6.32 6.66
C ASP A 133 -6.30 -7.49 7.12
N TRP A 134 -7.49 -7.61 6.54
CA TRP A 134 -8.50 -8.58 6.93
C TRP A 134 -8.00 -10.03 6.89
N GLN A 135 -7.06 -10.36 6.02
CA GLN A 135 -6.50 -11.72 5.88
C GLN A 135 -5.85 -12.23 7.17
N THR A 136 -5.57 -11.34 8.11
CA THR A 136 -4.98 -11.65 9.41
C THR A 136 -5.82 -11.14 10.60
N GLY A 137 -7.04 -10.66 10.33
CA GLY A 137 -7.88 -9.96 11.28
C GLY A 137 -8.43 -10.82 12.42
N LEU A 138 -8.52 -12.14 12.27
CA LEU A 138 -8.96 -13.03 13.34
C LEU A 138 -7.84 -13.37 14.35
N VAL A 139 -6.57 -13.11 14.04
CA VAL A 139 -5.43 -13.48 14.89
C VAL A 139 -5.57 -12.93 16.31
N PRO A 140 -5.93 -11.66 16.55
CA PRO A 140 -6.08 -11.12 17.90
C PRO A 140 -7.11 -11.89 18.74
N ILE A 141 -8.29 -12.15 18.18
CA ILE A 141 -9.34 -12.89 18.91
C ILE A 141 -9.01 -14.37 19.09
N ILE A 142 -8.32 -14.99 18.13
CA ILE A 142 -7.83 -16.38 18.24
C ILE A 142 -6.87 -16.51 19.43
N LEU A 143 -5.91 -15.60 19.56
CA LEU A 143 -4.95 -15.59 20.67
C LEU A 143 -5.66 -15.41 22.02
N LYS A 144 -6.63 -14.51 22.10
CA LYS A 144 -7.38 -14.19 23.33
C LYS A 144 -8.38 -15.27 23.76
N THR A 145 -8.85 -16.10 22.82
CA THR A 145 -9.92 -17.08 23.09
C THR A 145 -9.47 -18.52 22.87
N LYS A 146 -9.13 -18.89 21.66
CA LYS A 146 -8.85 -20.29 21.26
C LYS A 146 -7.50 -20.79 21.75
N LEU A 147 -6.50 -19.91 21.84
CA LEU A 147 -5.13 -20.25 22.26
C LEU A 147 -4.77 -19.73 23.65
N LYS A 148 -5.70 -19.11 24.37
CA LYS A 148 -5.49 -18.52 25.68
C LYS A 148 -4.91 -19.49 26.73
N SER A 149 -5.29 -20.76 26.69
CA SER A 149 -4.85 -21.79 27.65
C SER A 149 -3.48 -22.40 27.32
N ASP A 150 -2.94 -22.14 26.14
CA ASP A 150 -1.60 -22.64 25.75
C ASP A 150 -0.52 -21.63 26.17
N SER A 151 0.37 -22.04 27.07
CA SER A 151 1.42 -21.19 27.64
C SER A 151 2.38 -20.62 26.61
N PHE A 152 2.49 -21.24 25.42
CA PHE A 152 3.31 -20.68 24.33
C PHE A 152 2.78 -19.33 23.86
N TYR A 153 1.46 -19.13 23.83
CA TYR A 153 0.83 -17.91 23.32
C TYR A 153 0.49 -16.87 24.40
N THR A 154 0.69 -17.20 25.66
CA THR A 154 0.40 -16.28 26.78
C THR A 154 1.24 -14.99 26.65
N ASN A 155 0.60 -13.83 26.84
CA ASN A 155 1.24 -12.49 26.79
C ASN A 155 1.85 -12.11 25.44
N ILE A 156 1.48 -12.74 24.34
CA ILE A 156 1.78 -12.24 23.01
C ILE A 156 0.87 -11.04 22.75
N ARG A 157 1.47 -9.90 22.40
CA ARG A 157 0.74 -8.67 22.06
C ARG A 157 0.40 -8.64 20.57
N THR A 158 -0.64 -7.88 20.19
CA THR A 158 -1.06 -7.78 18.79
C THR A 158 -1.15 -6.34 18.32
N VAL A 159 -0.66 -6.10 17.10
CA VAL A 159 -0.88 -4.89 16.32
C VAL A 159 -1.65 -5.27 15.06
N PHE A 160 -2.66 -4.50 14.71
CA PHE A 160 -3.44 -4.71 13.51
C PHE A 160 -3.35 -3.49 12.59
N THR A 161 -2.75 -3.65 11.39
CA THR A 161 -2.61 -2.58 10.42
C THR A 161 -3.69 -2.68 9.34
N ILE A 162 -4.41 -1.57 9.14
CA ILE A 162 -5.37 -1.38 8.06
C ILE A 162 -4.65 -0.67 6.90
N HIS A 163 -4.43 -1.38 5.79
CA HIS A 163 -3.88 -0.79 4.57
C HIS A 163 -4.97 -0.17 3.70
N ASN A 164 -6.15 -0.81 3.65
CA ASN A 164 -7.31 -0.26 2.96
C ASN A 164 -8.61 -0.79 3.58
N ILE A 165 -9.35 0.08 4.28
CA ILE A 165 -10.61 -0.27 4.97
C ILE A 165 -11.73 -0.72 4.02
N ALA A 166 -11.63 -0.44 2.71
CA ALA A 166 -12.61 -0.88 1.73
C ALA A 166 -12.62 -2.40 1.52
N TYR A 167 -11.53 -3.09 1.88
CA TYR A 167 -11.43 -4.56 1.82
C TYR A 167 -11.58 -5.15 3.22
N GLN A 168 -12.73 -5.73 3.53
CA GLN A 168 -13.11 -6.03 4.90
C GLN A 168 -13.11 -7.52 5.28
N GLY A 169 -13.10 -8.42 4.29
CA GLY A 169 -13.21 -9.86 4.58
C GLY A 169 -14.49 -10.19 5.35
N ASN A 170 -15.63 -9.80 4.79
CA ASN A 170 -16.96 -10.09 5.32
C ASN A 170 -17.49 -11.35 4.64
N PHE A 171 -17.79 -12.38 5.44
CA PHE A 171 -18.20 -13.70 4.96
C PHE A 171 -19.54 -14.12 5.59
N PRO A 172 -20.22 -15.12 5.01
CA PRO A 172 -21.43 -15.67 5.61
C PRO A 172 -21.22 -16.13 7.05
N LYS A 173 -22.27 -16.08 7.89
CA LYS A 173 -22.22 -16.48 9.31
C LYS A 173 -21.68 -17.89 9.49
N GLU A 174 -21.90 -18.78 8.53
CA GLU A 174 -21.45 -20.17 8.52
C GLU A 174 -19.91 -20.31 8.60
N SER A 175 -19.18 -19.32 8.10
CA SER A 175 -17.71 -19.25 8.18
C SER A 175 -17.19 -19.20 9.62
N LEU A 176 -18.02 -18.75 10.56
CA LEU A 176 -17.75 -18.74 11.98
C LEU A 176 -17.35 -20.14 12.50
N PHE A 177 -18.10 -21.17 12.09
CA PHE A 177 -17.84 -22.56 12.53
C PHE A 177 -16.55 -23.13 11.94
N LYS A 178 -16.19 -22.71 10.71
CA LYS A 178 -14.92 -23.07 10.09
C LYS A 178 -13.73 -22.52 10.90
N ALA A 179 -13.89 -21.33 11.48
CA ALA A 179 -12.90 -20.70 12.36
C ALA A 179 -12.94 -21.23 13.81
N GLY A 180 -13.79 -22.23 14.10
CA GLY A 180 -13.88 -22.87 15.43
C GLY A 180 -14.59 -22.01 16.48
N PHE A 181 -15.35 -21.00 16.08
CA PHE A 181 -16.22 -20.23 16.97
C PHE A 181 -17.61 -20.86 17.07
N LEU A 182 -18.32 -20.58 18.16
CA LEU A 182 -19.67 -21.04 18.40
C LEU A 182 -20.68 -19.97 17.95
N GLU A 183 -21.93 -20.36 17.77
CA GLU A 183 -22.99 -19.40 17.48
C GLU A 183 -23.16 -18.35 18.59
N SER A 184 -22.91 -18.73 19.85
CA SER A 184 -22.90 -17.81 20.99
C SER A 184 -21.80 -16.75 20.94
N ASP A 185 -20.74 -16.96 20.16
CA ASP A 185 -19.66 -15.99 19.95
C ASP A 185 -20.07 -14.90 18.94
N PHE A 186 -21.13 -15.16 18.13
CA PHE A 186 -21.67 -14.25 17.13
C PHE A 186 -22.73 -13.32 17.71
N ILE A 187 -22.28 -12.38 18.52
CA ILE A 187 -23.16 -11.42 19.19
C ILE A 187 -23.38 -10.22 18.25
N LEU A 188 -24.64 -9.80 18.09
CA LEU A 188 -25.00 -8.63 17.30
C LEU A 188 -24.23 -7.39 17.80
N GLY A 189 -23.51 -6.74 16.91
CA GLY A 189 -22.61 -5.62 17.23
C GLY A 189 -21.29 -6.03 17.89
N GLY A 190 -21.08 -7.31 18.22
CA GLY A 190 -19.84 -7.85 18.78
C GLY A 190 -18.65 -7.86 17.79
N ALA A 191 -17.50 -8.30 18.26
CA ALA A 191 -16.24 -8.26 17.51
C ALA A 191 -16.27 -9.05 16.18
N LEU A 192 -17.02 -10.17 16.14
CA LEU A 192 -17.08 -11.07 14.99
C LEU A 192 -18.20 -10.75 14.00
N GLU A 193 -19.17 -9.91 14.39
CA GLU A 193 -20.35 -9.61 13.59
C GLU A 193 -20.29 -8.22 12.98
N PHE A 194 -20.58 -8.10 11.69
CA PHE A 194 -20.75 -6.84 11.00
C PHE A 194 -21.87 -6.94 9.93
N ASN A 195 -22.98 -6.22 10.18
CA ASN A 195 -24.15 -6.23 9.30
C ASN A 195 -24.68 -7.64 8.99
N GLY A 196 -24.73 -8.51 9.99
CA GLY A 196 -25.17 -9.89 9.85
C GLY A 196 -24.14 -10.85 9.26
N MET A 197 -22.94 -10.36 8.93
CA MET A 197 -21.84 -11.15 8.36
C MET A 197 -20.72 -11.38 9.37
N PHE A 198 -19.97 -12.45 9.19
CA PHE A 198 -18.73 -12.71 9.92
C PHE A 198 -17.59 -11.87 9.33
N SER A 199 -17.08 -10.91 10.10
CA SER A 199 -16.11 -9.93 9.62
C SER A 199 -14.73 -10.10 10.23
N PHE A 200 -13.73 -10.34 9.38
CA PHE A 200 -12.34 -10.47 9.83
C PHE A 200 -11.73 -9.10 10.15
N MET A 201 -12.02 -8.08 9.33
CA MET A 201 -11.55 -6.72 9.59
C MET A 201 -12.05 -6.20 10.93
N LYS A 202 -13.36 -6.34 11.21
CA LYS A 202 -13.94 -5.90 12.49
C LYS A 202 -13.31 -6.62 13.67
N ALA A 203 -13.09 -7.94 13.57
CA ALA A 203 -12.42 -8.70 14.61
C ALA A 203 -11.03 -8.14 14.93
N GLY A 204 -10.24 -7.84 13.91
CA GLY A 204 -8.91 -7.22 14.05
C GLY A 204 -8.98 -5.85 14.73
N ILE A 205 -9.89 -4.97 14.28
CA ILE A 205 -10.10 -3.64 14.87
C ILE A 205 -10.54 -3.74 16.33
N ALA A 206 -11.49 -4.62 16.63
CA ALA A 206 -12.04 -4.71 17.97
C ALA A 206 -11.06 -5.31 18.98
N GLU A 207 -10.27 -6.30 18.58
CA GLU A 207 -9.53 -7.16 19.49
C GLU A 207 -8.02 -6.93 19.54
N ALA A 208 -7.39 -6.28 18.57
CA ALA A 208 -5.97 -5.95 18.69
C ALA A 208 -5.70 -4.96 19.83
N GLU A 209 -4.54 -5.02 20.46
CA GLU A 209 -4.13 -4.05 21.48
C GLU A 209 -4.01 -2.65 20.86
N VAL A 210 -3.46 -2.55 19.68
CA VAL A 210 -3.33 -1.31 18.92
C VAL A 210 -3.70 -1.54 17.46
N ILE A 211 -4.32 -0.53 16.87
CA ILE A 211 -4.64 -0.45 15.45
C ILE A 211 -3.72 0.58 14.83
N THR A 212 -3.13 0.26 13.70
CA THR A 212 -2.42 1.24 12.89
C THR A 212 -3.05 1.34 11.50
N THR A 213 -2.83 2.45 10.84
CA THR A 213 -3.12 2.61 9.42
C THR A 213 -2.02 3.43 8.75
N VAL A 214 -2.05 3.54 7.44
CA VAL A 214 -0.90 3.92 6.61
C VAL A 214 -0.73 5.42 6.37
N SER A 215 -1.49 6.26 7.08
CA SER A 215 -1.22 7.70 7.16
C SER A 215 -2.00 8.37 8.31
N PRO A 216 -1.51 9.49 8.87
CA PRO A 216 -2.21 10.25 9.91
C PRO A 216 -3.57 10.76 9.45
N THR A 217 -3.65 11.36 8.27
CA THR A 217 -4.93 11.84 7.70
C THR A 217 -5.89 10.69 7.46
N TYR A 218 -5.43 9.55 6.93
CA TYR A 218 -6.30 8.40 6.71
C TYR A 218 -6.84 7.82 8.03
N ALA A 219 -6.06 7.84 9.11
CA ALA A 219 -6.55 7.46 10.43
C ALA A 219 -7.74 8.32 10.90
N LEU A 220 -7.80 9.59 10.53
CA LEU A 220 -8.92 10.47 10.79
C LEU A 220 -10.08 10.22 9.81
N GLU A 221 -9.79 10.07 8.53
CA GLU A 221 -10.78 9.86 7.47
C GLU A 221 -11.61 8.58 7.70
N ILE A 222 -10.98 7.45 8.02
CA ILE A 222 -11.70 6.17 8.23
C ILE A 222 -12.62 6.15 9.46
N GLN A 223 -12.55 7.17 10.30
CA GLN A 223 -13.47 7.40 11.40
C GLN A 223 -14.71 8.22 10.97
N THR A 224 -14.86 8.54 9.69
CA THR A 224 -15.99 9.30 9.15
C THR A 224 -16.88 8.42 8.26
N PRO A 225 -18.16 8.71 8.13
CA PRO A 225 -19.06 7.95 7.23
C PRO A 225 -18.62 7.96 5.77
N GLU A 226 -17.92 8.99 5.31
CA GLU A 226 -17.44 9.12 3.93
C GLU A 226 -16.36 8.08 3.59
N TYR A 227 -15.47 7.76 4.54
CA TYR A 227 -14.30 6.91 4.29
C TYR A 227 -14.26 5.63 5.14
N GLY A 228 -15.08 5.52 6.17
CA GLY A 228 -15.06 4.39 7.12
C GLY A 228 -15.67 3.09 6.58
N CYS A 229 -16.33 3.14 5.41
CA CYS A 229 -16.97 1.98 4.79
C CYS A 229 -17.92 1.22 5.73
N GLY A 230 -18.61 1.96 6.62
CA GLY A 230 -19.52 1.44 7.63
C GLY A 230 -18.83 1.00 8.95
N MET A 231 -17.49 1.03 9.01
CA MET A 231 -16.74 0.70 10.23
C MET A 231 -16.32 1.93 11.05
N GLU A 232 -16.74 3.13 10.65
CA GLU A 232 -16.40 4.39 11.33
C GLU A 232 -16.74 4.37 12.82
N GLY A 233 -17.89 3.82 13.20
CA GLY A 233 -18.29 3.73 14.61
C GLY A 233 -17.40 2.79 15.43
N VAL A 234 -16.95 1.68 14.84
CA VAL A 234 -16.00 0.75 15.48
C VAL A 234 -14.64 1.42 15.67
N LEU A 235 -14.18 2.16 14.65
CA LEU A 235 -12.90 2.88 14.69
C LEU A 235 -12.94 4.06 15.66
N GLN A 236 -14.05 4.81 15.72
CA GLN A 236 -14.25 5.88 16.72
C GLN A 236 -14.18 5.35 18.16
N ASN A 237 -14.79 4.20 18.44
CA ASN A 237 -14.72 3.55 19.76
C ASN A 237 -13.29 3.10 20.12
N ARG A 238 -12.41 2.99 19.14
CA ARG A 238 -11.00 2.61 19.30
C ARG A 238 -10.03 3.74 18.95
N SER A 239 -10.53 4.99 18.85
CA SER A 239 -9.75 6.16 18.42
C SER A 239 -8.48 6.41 19.26
N ASN A 240 -8.53 6.12 20.55
CA ASN A 240 -7.37 6.22 21.46
C ASN A 240 -6.28 5.14 21.23
N ARG A 241 -6.56 4.13 20.42
CA ARG A 241 -5.65 3.04 20.04
C ARG A 241 -5.44 2.96 18.53
N LEU A 242 -5.90 3.96 17.77
CA LEU A 242 -5.73 4.06 16.32
C LEU A 242 -4.66 5.09 15.99
N PHE A 243 -3.61 4.65 15.29
CA PHE A 243 -2.47 5.50 14.91
C PHE A 243 -2.23 5.47 13.40
N GLY A 244 -2.01 6.63 12.80
CA GLY A 244 -1.62 6.77 11.41
C GLY A 244 -0.10 6.85 11.28
N ILE A 245 0.51 5.94 10.52
CA ILE A 245 1.94 5.92 10.25
C ILE A 245 2.16 5.86 8.74
N LEU A 246 2.76 6.91 8.16
CA LEU A 246 3.10 6.92 6.74
C LEU A 246 4.05 5.77 6.40
N ASN A 247 3.76 5.09 5.28
CA ASN A 247 4.71 4.15 4.69
C ASN A 247 5.95 4.90 4.21
N GLY A 248 7.09 4.22 4.20
CA GLY A 248 8.29 4.71 3.54
C GLY A 248 8.35 4.33 2.06
N ILE A 249 9.39 4.82 1.39
CA ILE A 249 9.76 4.37 0.05
C ILE A 249 11.09 3.62 0.11
N ASP A 250 11.29 2.67 -0.82
CA ASP A 250 12.56 1.97 -0.97
C ASP A 250 13.52 2.87 -1.76
N GLU A 251 14.44 3.53 -1.05
CA GLU A 251 15.42 4.43 -1.65
C GLU A 251 16.57 3.70 -2.38
N GLU A 252 16.63 2.36 -2.34
CA GLU A 252 17.53 1.60 -3.21
C GLU A 252 16.94 1.46 -4.62
N ILE A 253 15.62 1.40 -4.73
CA ILE A 253 14.89 1.28 -5.99
C ILE A 253 14.47 2.64 -6.51
N TRP A 254 13.83 3.47 -5.65
CA TRP A 254 13.26 4.76 -6.01
C TRP A 254 14.16 5.93 -5.58
N ASN A 255 15.29 6.08 -6.27
CA ASN A 255 16.24 7.16 -6.02
C ASN A 255 16.93 7.58 -7.32
N PRO A 256 16.73 8.82 -7.82
CA PRO A 256 17.26 9.25 -9.10
C PRO A 256 18.79 9.26 -9.17
N ALA A 257 19.49 9.26 -8.00
CA ALA A 257 20.96 9.22 -7.97
C ALA A 257 21.54 7.83 -8.32
N LYS A 258 20.75 6.75 -8.16
CA LYS A 258 21.22 5.37 -8.35
C LYS A 258 20.27 4.47 -9.13
N ASP A 259 19.13 4.99 -9.56
CA ASP A 259 18.13 4.25 -10.33
C ASP A 259 18.74 3.56 -11.56
N LYS A 260 18.61 2.23 -11.62
CA LYS A 260 19.16 1.41 -12.70
C LYS A 260 18.48 1.63 -14.05
N TYR A 261 17.26 2.17 -14.06
CA TYR A 261 16.48 2.40 -15.26
C TYR A 261 16.75 3.75 -15.91
N LEU A 262 17.41 4.69 -15.21
CA LEU A 262 17.73 6.01 -15.74
C LEU A 262 19.11 6.03 -16.39
N THR A 263 19.18 6.58 -17.60
CA THR A 263 20.45 6.89 -18.26
C THR A 263 21.17 8.03 -17.55
N TYR A 264 20.44 9.07 -17.18
CA TYR A 264 20.99 10.28 -16.54
C TYR A 264 20.59 10.31 -15.08
N LYS A 265 21.50 9.86 -14.21
CA LYS A 265 21.33 9.90 -12.75
C LYS A 265 21.57 11.32 -12.24
N TYR A 266 20.74 11.75 -11.26
CA TYR A 266 20.80 13.12 -10.74
C TYR A 266 20.43 13.20 -9.25
N THR A 267 20.77 14.35 -8.66
CA THR A 267 20.37 14.74 -7.31
C THR A 267 19.70 16.11 -7.35
N PHE A 268 19.23 16.61 -6.22
CA PHE A 268 18.67 17.97 -6.14
C PHE A 268 19.73 19.08 -6.36
N GLU A 269 21.01 18.73 -6.34
CA GLU A 269 22.13 19.64 -6.62
C GLU A 269 22.44 19.73 -8.13
N ASP A 270 22.09 18.68 -8.90
CA ASP A 270 22.40 18.54 -10.35
C ASP A 270 21.12 18.20 -11.13
N LEU A 271 20.18 19.15 -11.18
CA LEU A 271 18.88 18.97 -11.85
C LEU A 271 18.93 19.13 -13.38
N GLU A 272 20.06 19.55 -13.95
CA GLU A 272 20.17 19.60 -15.42
C GLU A 272 20.03 18.21 -16.05
N LYS A 273 20.51 17.18 -15.36
CA LYS A 273 20.35 15.78 -15.81
C LYS A 273 18.90 15.29 -15.77
N LYS A 274 18.04 15.86 -14.90
CA LYS A 274 16.59 15.60 -14.95
C LYS A 274 16.02 16.05 -16.29
N ARG A 275 16.48 17.19 -16.82
CA ARG A 275 16.07 17.67 -18.14
C ARG A 275 16.48 16.72 -19.27
N LEU A 276 17.61 16.01 -19.14
CA LEU A 276 18.01 14.98 -20.09
C LEU A 276 17.08 13.76 -20.05
N ASN A 277 16.61 13.34 -18.87
CA ASN A 277 15.59 12.29 -18.76
C ASN A 277 14.25 12.73 -19.37
N LYS A 278 13.88 14.00 -19.25
CA LYS A 278 12.71 14.54 -19.97
C LYS A 278 12.90 14.46 -21.48
N TYR A 279 14.07 14.80 -22.00
CA TYR A 279 14.38 14.66 -23.42
C TYR A 279 14.26 13.20 -23.91
N GLU A 280 14.76 12.22 -23.10
CA GLU A 280 14.58 10.80 -23.40
C GLU A 280 13.10 10.39 -23.41
N LEU A 281 12.32 10.86 -22.45
CA LEU A 281 10.89 10.57 -22.39
C LEU A 281 10.13 11.16 -23.59
N ILE A 282 10.45 12.40 -23.99
CA ILE A 282 9.89 13.05 -25.20
C ILE A 282 10.19 12.20 -26.45
N LYS A 283 11.43 11.75 -26.61
CA LYS A 283 11.81 10.87 -27.74
C LYS A 283 11.10 9.52 -27.68
N TYR A 284 11.04 8.90 -26.50
CA TYR A 284 10.35 7.63 -26.30
C TYR A 284 8.86 7.73 -26.64
N ALA A 285 8.23 8.82 -26.23
CA ALA A 285 6.83 9.12 -26.52
C ALA A 285 6.58 9.55 -27.99
N GLY A 286 7.63 9.82 -28.76
CA GLY A 286 7.52 10.27 -30.16
C GLY A 286 6.98 11.69 -30.29
N PHE A 287 7.17 12.54 -29.28
CA PHE A 287 6.84 13.97 -29.35
C PHE A 287 7.93 14.76 -30.08
N ASP A 288 7.59 15.97 -30.58
CA ASP A 288 8.55 16.89 -31.11
C ASP A 288 9.53 17.36 -30.02
N VAL A 289 10.83 17.19 -30.26
CA VAL A 289 11.88 17.60 -29.31
C VAL A 289 11.91 19.11 -29.04
N ASN A 290 11.34 19.91 -29.93
CA ASN A 290 11.15 21.34 -29.74
C ASN A 290 10.19 21.68 -28.59
N LEU A 291 9.43 20.71 -28.11
CA LEU A 291 8.55 20.86 -26.95
C LEU A 291 9.28 20.69 -25.58
N LEU A 292 10.60 20.49 -25.58
CA LEU A 292 11.40 20.26 -24.38
C LEU A 292 11.19 21.32 -23.27
N ASP A 293 10.92 22.56 -23.64
CA ASP A 293 10.68 23.67 -22.71
C ASP A 293 9.21 23.80 -22.25
N LYS A 294 8.30 22.99 -22.78
CA LYS A 294 6.90 22.95 -22.37
C LYS A 294 6.72 21.99 -21.20
N PRO A 295 5.74 22.22 -20.29
CA PRO A 295 5.48 21.29 -19.22
C PRO A 295 5.11 19.89 -19.74
N LEU A 296 5.62 18.85 -19.09
CA LEU A 296 5.24 17.47 -19.34
C LEU A 296 4.57 16.90 -18.08
N ILE A 297 3.32 16.50 -18.21
CA ILE A 297 2.51 15.88 -17.14
C ILE A 297 2.61 14.37 -17.29
N GLY A 298 3.00 13.68 -16.22
CA GLY A 298 3.05 12.23 -16.14
C GLY A 298 1.94 11.65 -15.27
N ILE A 299 1.38 10.53 -15.71
CA ILE A 299 0.45 9.69 -14.97
C ILE A 299 0.99 8.27 -14.97
N VAL A 300 1.18 7.67 -13.78
CA VAL A 300 1.49 6.24 -13.61
C VAL A 300 0.53 5.69 -12.59
N SER A 301 -0.44 4.88 -13.01
CA SER A 301 -1.47 4.39 -12.08
C SER A 301 -2.30 3.26 -12.68
N ARG A 302 -2.94 2.44 -11.84
CA ARG A 302 -4.08 1.62 -12.27
C ARG A 302 -5.22 2.53 -12.72
N LEU A 303 -5.82 2.24 -13.86
CA LEU A 303 -6.91 3.04 -14.40
C LEU A 303 -8.27 2.59 -13.82
N VAL A 304 -8.52 2.94 -12.56
CA VAL A 304 -9.72 2.57 -11.81
C VAL A 304 -10.40 3.79 -11.18
N TRP A 305 -11.69 3.65 -10.84
CA TRP A 305 -12.51 4.73 -10.28
C TRP A 305 -11.85 5.43 -9.07
N GLN A 306 -11.21 4.67 -8.19
CA GLN A 306 -10.49 5.20 -7.02
C GLN A 306 -9.49 6.31 -7.40
N LYS A 307 -8.89 6.22 -8.58
CA LYS A 307 -7.82 7.14 -9.03
C LYS A 307 -8.34 8.45 -9.63
N GLY A 308 -9.68 8.64 -9.72
CA GLY A 308 -10.31 9.91 -10.03
C GLY A 308 -10.15 10.37 -11.48
N PHE A 309 -9.97 9.47 -12.44
CA PHE A 309 -9.80 9.83 -13.86
C PHE A 309 -11.06 10.39 -14.51
N ASP A 310 -12.23 10.22 -13.90
CA ASP A 310 -13.46 10.89 -14.30
C ASP A 310 -13.42 12.41 -14.06
N TYR A 311 -12.63 12.91 -13.10
CA TYR A 311 -12.35 14.35 -13.02
C TYR A 311 -11.61 14.84 -14.27
N LEU A 312 -10.58 14.10 -14.70
CA LEU A 312 -9.81 14.45 -15.90
C LEU A 312 -10.69 14.37 -17.16
N TYR A 313 -11.55 13.34 -17.24
CA TYR A 313 -12.53 13.21 -18.33
C TYR A 313 -13.40 14.48 -18.46
N SER A 314 -13.92 14.99 -17.34
CA SER A 314 -14.82 16.13 -17.30
C SER A 314 -14.18 17.45 -17.74
N ILE A 315 -12.86 17.59 -17.56
CA ILE A 315 -12.11 18.83 -17.89
C ILE A 315 -11.23 18.71 -19.15
N ALA A 316 -11.21 17.53 -19.79
CA ALA A 316 -10.25 17.22 -20.85
C ALA A 316 -10.26 18.24 -22.00
N GLU A 317 -11.44 18.63 -22.50
CA GLU A 317 -11.56 19.58 -23.62
C GLU A 317 -10.94 20.95 -23.27
N ASN A 318 -11.20 21.47 -22.07
CA ASN A 318 -10.63 22.74 -21.61
C ASN A 318 -9.12 22.62 -21.38
N LEU A 319 -8.69 21.51 -20.74
CA LEU A 319 -7.29 21.26 -20.46
C LEU A 319 -6.47 21.12 -21.75
N MET A 320 -7.01 20.49 -22.80
CA MET A 320 -6.31 20.30 -24.07
C MET A 320 -6.16 21.60 -24.89
N GLN A 321 -6.71 22.74 -24.45
CA GLN A 321 -6.38 24.03 -25.06
C GLN A 321 -5.01 24.56 -24.59
N GLU A 322 -4.49 24.05 -23.49
CA GLU A 322 -3.22 24.48 -22.92
C GLU A 322 -2.01 23.87 -23.61
N ASN A 323 -0.86 24.53 -23.46
CA ASN A 323 0.39 24.12 -24.12
C ASN A 323 1.26 23.26 -23.17
N PHE A 324 1.02 21.96 -23.17
CA PHE A 324 1.75 20.96 -22.37
C PHE A 324 1.75 19.62 -23.09
N MET A 325 2.53 18.67 -22.59
CA MET A 325 2.51 17.25 -23.02
C MET A 325 1.94 16.38 -21.90
N LEU A 326 1.29 15.28 -22.27
CA LEU A 326 0.72 14.28 -21.33
C LEU A 326 1.23 12.88 -21.70
N VAL A 327 1.82 12.19 -20.74
CA VAL A 327 2.18 10.77 -20.86
C VAL A 327 1.47 9.98 -19.79
N VAL A 328 0.73 8.94 -20.20
CA VAL A 328 -0.06 8.07 -19.32
C VAL A 328 0.47 6.65 -19.43
N LEU A 329 0.73 6.02 -18.28
CA LEU A 329 1.06 4.60 -18.16
C LEU A 329 0.12 3.93 -17.14
N GLY A 330 -0.55 2.87 -17.58
CA GLY A 330 -1.38 2.05 -16.69
C GLY A 330 -2.47 1.32 -17.42
N GLU A 331 -3.10 0.37 -16.76
CA GLU A 331 -4.21 -0.43 -17.25
C GLU A 331 -5.31 -0.54 -16.18
N GLY A 332 -6.53 -0.92 -16.57
CA GLY A 332 -7.60 -1.09 -15.59
C GLY A 332 -9.01 -1.20 -16.17
N GLU A 333 -9.91 -0.32 -15.75
CA GLU A 333 -11.28 -0.32 -16.22
C GLU A 333 -11.37 0.18 -17.67
N LYS A 334 -12.05 -0.58 -18.52
CA LYS A 334 -12.16 -0.34 -19.96
C LYS A 334 -12.60 1.08 -20.32
N ARG A 335 -13.52 1.68 -19.54
CA ARG A 335 -14.00 3.06 -19.76
C ARG A 335 -12.87 4.11 -19.68
N TYR A 336 -11.89 3.92 -18.77
CA TYR A 336 -10.75 4.84 -18.65
C TYR A 336 -9.68 4.56 -19.71
N GLU A 337 -9.48 3.29 -20.08
CA GLU A 337 -8.58 2.94 -21.18
C GLU A 337 -9.08 3.52 -22.51
N GLU A 338 -10.38 3.40 -22.79
CA GLU A 338 -11.02 3.97 -23.98
C GLU A 338 -10.91 5.50 -23.98
N PHE A 339 -11.21 6.15 -22.83
CA PHE A 339 -11.04 7.60 -22.69
C PHE A 339 -9.63 8.08 -23.07
N PHE A 340 -8.60 7.45 -22.51
CA PHE A 340 -7.23 7.85 -22.79
C PHE A 340 -6.81 7.55 -24.24
N LYS A 341 -7.25 6.45 -24.83
CA LYS A 341 -7.05 6.14 -26.26
C LYS A 341 -7.69 7.20 -27.18
N ASP A 342 -8.92 7.60 -26.89
CA ASP A 342 -9.62 8.61 -27.66
C ASP A 342 -8.92 9.98 -27.51
N LEU A 343 -8.46 10.30 -26.30
CA LEU A 343 -7.70 11.53 -26.04
C LEU A 343 -6.40 11.55 -26.84
N GLU A 344 -5.62 10.46 -26.85
CA GLU A 344 -4.41 10.31 -27.66
C GLU A 344 -4.72 10.44 -29.16
N LYS A 345 -5.76 9.75 -29.63
CA LYS A 345 -6.16 9.81 -31.05
C LYS A 345 -6.50 11.23 -31.49
N LYS A 346 -7.15 12.02 -30.62
CA LYS A 346 -7.57 13.39 -30.91
C LYS A 346 -6.41 14.40 -30.80
N TYR A 347 -5.43 14.16 -29.91
CA TYR A 347 -4.34 15.08 -29.58
C TYR A 347 -2.97 14.37 -29.63
N ASN A 348 -2.72 13.62 -30.72
CA ASN A 348 -1.53 12.75 -30.86
C ASN A 348 -0.19 13.49 -30.86
N GLU A 349 -0.20 14.79 -31.09
CA GLU A 349 0.99 15.64 -31.07
C GLU A 349 1.49 15.94 -29.64
N LYS A 350 0.62 15.74 -28.61
CA LYS A 350 0.95 16.07 -27.22
C LYS A 350 0.45 15.08 -26.17
N VAL A 351 -0.29 14.03 -26.55
CA VAL A 351 -0.76 12.96 -25.66
C VAL A 351 -0.19 11.61 -26.09
N ARG A 352 0.34 10.84 -25.13
CA ARG A 352 0.81 9.47 -25.35
C ARG A 352 0.33 8.56 -24.24
N VAL A 353 -0.18 7.36 -24.60
CA VAL A 353 -0.81 6.43 -23.68
C VAL A 353 -0.21 5.03 -23.84
N TYR A 354 0.22 4.45 -22.72
CA TYR A 354 0.72 3.09 -22.65
C TYR A 354 -0.19 2.28 -21.72
N LEU A 355 -0.99 1.38 -22.31
CA LEU A 355 -1.93 0.52 -21.56
C LEU A 355 -1.26 -0.81 -21.26
N GLU A 356 -0.35 -0.78 -20.33
CA GLU A 356 0.46 -1.92 -19.90
C GLU A 356 1.03 -1.69 -18.49
N PHE A 357 1.50 -2.77 -17.87
CA PHE A 357 2.42 -2.69 -16.75
C PHE A 357 3.86 -2.63 -17.27
N ASN A 358 4.56 -1.54 -17.00
CA ASN A 358 5.95 -1.36 -17.45
C ASN A 358 6.76 -0.60 -16.39
N ASP A 359 7.51 -1.36 -15.59
CA ASP A 359 8.29 -0.84 -14.46
C ASP A 359 9.35 0.17 -14.93
N LYS A 360 10.13 -0.17 -15.99
CA LYS A 360 11.15 0.72 -16.52
C LYS A 360 10.57 2.04 -17.03
N LEU A 361 9.43 1.98 -17.71
CA LEU A 361 8.76 3.18 -18.22
C LEU A 361 8.20 4.03 -17.08
N SER A 362 7.71 3.40 -15.99
CA SER A 362 7.24 4.12 -14.81
C SER A 362 8.32 5.00 -14.19
N HIS A 363 9.55 4.49 -14.08
CA HIS A 363 10.71 5.25 -13.61
C HIS A 363 11.06 6.40 -14.55
N LEU A 364 11.07 6.15 -15.88
CA LEU A 364 11.35 7.18 -16.87
C LEU A 364 10.28 8.28 -16.87
N ILE A 365 8.99 7.94 -16.77
CA ILE A 365 7.90 8.93 -16.65
C ILE A 365 8.07 9.75 -15.38
N THR A 366 8.34 9.11 -14.24
CA THR A 366 8.53 9.79 -12.96
C THR A 366 9.72 10.76 -13.01
N ALA A 367 10.83 10.36 -13.63
CA ALA A 367 12.03 11.18 -13.76
C ALA A 367 11.93 12.26 -14.85
N GLY A 368 11.26 11.96 -15.97
CA GLY A 368 11.20 12.81 -17.14
C GLY A 368 10.03 13.80 -17.15
N SER A 369 9.02 13.62 -16.32
CA SER A 369 7.92 14.57 -16.21
C SER A 369 8.30 15.79 -15.36
N ASP A 370 7.64 16.90 -15.63
CA ASP A 370 7.74 18.11 -14.81
C ASP A 370 6.66 18.13 -13.70
N ILE A 371 5.52 17.55 -13.99
CA ILE A 371 4.35 17.49 -13.10
C ILE A 371 3.88 16.04 -13.03
N PHE A 372 3.55 15.55 -11.85
CA PHE A 372 2.96 14.23 -11.67
C PHE A 372 1.47 14.37 -11.29
N LEU A 373 0.56 13.74 -12.02
CA LEU A 373 -0.87 13.88 -11.79
C LEU A 373 -1.46 12.66 -11.09
N MET A 374 -2.04 12.86 -9.90
CA MET A 374 -2.60 11.79 -9.07
C MET A 374 -3.89 12.28 -8.37
N PRO A 375 -5.03 12.46 -9.11
CA PRO A 375 -6.26 13.06 -8.60
C PRO A 375 -7.14 12.05 -7.84
N SER A 376 -6.56 11.12 -7.08
CA SER A 376 -7.25 10.02 -6.42
C SER A 376 -8.40 10.51 -5.53
N ARG A 377 -9.55 9.85 -5.61
CA ARG A 377 -10.73 10.12 -4.75
C ARG A 377 -10.45 9.78 -3.30
N TYR A 378 -9.74 8.72 -3.06
CA TYR A 378 -9.17 8.37 -1.76
C TYR A 378 -7.86 7.61 -1.97
N GLU A 379 -6.90 7.84 -1.07
CA GLU A 379 -5.59 7.22 -1.15
C GLU A 379 -5.07 6.98 0.28
N PRO A 380 -5.17 5.77 0.82
CA PRO A 380 -4.77 5.49 2.19
C PRO A 380 -3.38 6.01 2.53
N CYS A 381 -2.38 5.70 1.71
CA CYS A 381 -1.04 6.24 1.79
C CYS A 381 -0.63 6.89 0.45
N GLY A 382 -0.67 6.11 -0.62
CA GLY A 382 -0.01 6.45 -1.87
C GLY A 382 1.52 6.34 -1.76
N LEU A 383 2.13 5.84 -2.82
CA LEU A 383 3.59 5.78 -2.94
C LEU A 383 4.07 6.64 -4.10
N ASN A 384 3.31 6.72 -5.18
CA ASN A 384 3.73 7.38 -6.41
C ASN A 384 3.97 8.90 -6.22
N GLN A 385 3.21 9.59 -5.35
CA GLN A 385 3.50 10.99 -5.02
C GLN A 385 4.82 11.13 -4.26
N MET A 386 5.17 10.19 -3.39
CA MET A 386 6.47 10.21 -2.71
C MET A 386 7.61 9.91 -3.68
N TYR A 387 7.41 8.95 -4.61
CA TYR A 387 8.37 8.72 -5.69
C TYR A 387 8.54 9.97 -6.55
N SER A 388 7.44 10.61 -6.96
CA SER A 388 7.51 11.81 -7.79
C SER A 388 8.22 12.96 -7.09
N LEU A 389 7.96 13.18 -5.79
CA LEU A 389 8.68 14.15 -4.96
C LEU A 389 10.17 13.85 -4.90
N LYS A 390 10.55 12.59 -4.65
CA LYS A 390 11.96 12.16 -4.62
C LYS A 390 12.68 12.39 -5.96
N TYR A 391 11.94 12.26 -7.07
CA TYR A 391 12.46 12.50 -8.43
C TYR A 391 12.35 13.96 -8.88
N GLY A 392 11.94 14.88 -8.01
CA GLY A 392 11.78 16.29 -8.34
C GLY A 392 10.68 16.55 -9.37
N THR A 393 9.61 15.80 -9.29
CA THR A 393 8.41 15.94 -10.12
C THR A 393 7.22 16.30 -9.23
N PRO A 394 6.97 17.61 -8.99
CA PRO A 394 5.91 18.06 -8.09
C PRO A 394 4.54 17.46 -8.44
N PRO A 395 3.86 16.81 -7.48
CA PRO A 395 2.57 16.19 -7.73
C PRO A 395 1.41 17.18 -7.65
N ILE A 396 0.35 16.92 -8.44
CA ILE A 396 -0.98 17.51 -8.28
C ILE A 396 -1.90 16.41 -7.76
N VAL A 397 -2.47 16.61 -6.57
CA VAL A 397 -3.24 15.59 -5.87
C VAL A 397 -4.56 16.13 -5.31
N ARG A 398 -5.52 15.24 -5.04
CA ARG A 398 -6.62 15.58 -4.12
C ARG A 398 -6.12 15.45 -2.68
N LYS A 399 -6.52 16.38 -1.80
CA LYS A 399 -6.11 16.41 -0.39
C LYS A 399 -6.87 15.35 0.39
N THR A 400 -6.35 14.09 0.39
CA THR A 400 -6.93 12.92 1.06
C THR A 400 -5.84 11.94 1.49
N GLY A 401 -6.02 11.27 2.63
CA GLY A 401 -5.11 10.26 3.18
C GLY A 401 -3.65 10.68 3.13
N GLY A 402 -2.77 9.76 2.71
CA GLY A 402 -1.34 10.04 2.63
C GLY A 402 -0.94 11.12 1.61
N LEU A 403 -1.81 11.45 0.65
CA LEU A 403 -1.56 12.58 -0.25
C LEU A 403 -1.61 13.91 0.51
N ALA A 404 -2.56 14.05 1.45
CA ALA A 404 -2.65 15.22 2.31
C ALA A 404 -1.46 15.35 3.28
N ASP A 405 -0.89 14.22 3.71
CA ASP A 405 0.23 14.19 4.64
C ASP A 405 1.60 14.44 3.98
N THR A 406 1.70 14.24 2.66
CA THR A 406 2.99 14.28 1.92
C THR A 406 3.11 15.47 0.97
N VAL A 407 1.98 16.03 0.49
CA VAL A 407 1.99 17.11 -0.50
C VAL A 407 1.62 18.44 0.14
N LYS A 408 2.57 19.35 0.20
CA LYS A 408 2.43 20.72 0.70
C LYS A 408 2.00 21.64 -0.44
N ASP A 409 0.75 22.06 -0.44
CA ASP A 409 0.14 22.88 -1.50
C ASP A 409 0.82 24.24 -1.66
N TYR A 410 1.07 24.67 -2.90
CA TYR A 410 1.72 25.96 -3.18
C TYR A 410 0.91 27.17 -2.65
N GLU A 411 -0.40 27.16 -2.75
CA GLU A 411 -1.21 28.29 -2.28
C GLU A 411 -1.21 28.42 -0.75
N GLU A 412 -1.01 27.29 -0.02
CA GLU A 412 -0.93 27.26 1.45
C GLU A 412 0.51 27.50 1.95
N TYR A 413 1.51 26.84 1.38
CA TYR A 413 2.89 26.77 1.91
C TYR A 413 3.91 27.66 1.19
N LYS A 414 3.54 28.25 0.04
CA LYS A 414 4.40 29.17 -0.73
C LYS A 414 5.82 28.61 -0.96
N ASN A 415 6.84 29.27 -0.41
CA ASN A 415 8.25 28.88 -0.59
C ASN A 415 8.61 27.51 0.02
N ASN A 416 7.77 26.94 0.90
CA ASN A 416 7.94 25.63 1.49
C ASN A 416 7.07 24.55 0.79
N ALA A 417 6.38 24.91 -0.28
CA ALA A 417 5.56 23.98 -1.05
C ALA A 417 6.43 22.97 -1.79
N ASN A 418 5.89 21.76 -1.97
CA ASN A 418 6.50 20.70 -2.76
C ASN A 418 5.58 20.17 -3.88
N GLY A 419 4.35 20.70 -3.98
CA GLY A 419 3.36 20.27 -4.97
C GLY A 419 2.08 21.11 -4.89
N PHE A 420 1.01 20.53 -5.39
CA PHE A 420 -0.31 21.17 -5.49
C PHE A 420 -1.39 20.23 -4.99
N SER A 421 -2.35 20.75 -4.24
CA SER A 421 -3.49 19.95 -3.79
C SER A 421 -4.80 20.71 -3.91
N PHE A 422 -5.89 19.99 -4.12
CA PHE A 422 -7.25 20.54 -4.11
C PHE A 422 -8.13 19.74 -3.14
N THR A 423 -9.15 20.39 -2.61
CA THR A 423 -10.11 19.79 -1.67
C THR A 423 -11.51 19.80 -2.28
N GLY A 424 -12.23 18.70 -2.13
CA GLY A 424 -13.60 18.55 -2.64
C GLY A 424 -13.73 17.65 -3.85
N ASP A 425 -14.97 17.41 -4.28
CA ASP A 425 -15.35 16.51 -5.37
C ASP A 425 -15.84 17.33 -6.58
N ASN A 426 -14.97 18.24 -7.07
CA ASN A 426 -15.27 19.10 -8.21
C ASN A 426 -14.10 19.10 -9.21
N PRO A 427 -14.30 18.63 -10.46
CA PRO A 427 -13.29 18.62 -11.51
C PRO A 427 -12.64 19.99 -11.81
N GLU A 428 -13.40 21.09 -11.68
CA GLU A 428 -12.88 22.44 -11.93
C GLU A 428 -11.75 22.84 -10.94
N LEU A 429 -11.76 22.28 -9.73
CA LEU A 429 -10.68 22.50 -8.76
C LEU A 429 -9.39 21.83 -9.22
N LEU A 430 -9.49 20.65 -9.82
CA LEU A 430 -8.35 19.98 -10.44
C LEU A 430 -7.81 20.80 -11.63
N LEU A 431 -8.69 21.25 -12.52
CA LEU A 431 -8.30 22.11 -13.65
C LEU A 431 -7.55 23.34 -13.18
N LYS A 432 -8.09 24.05 -12.17
CA LYS A 432 -7.45 25.23 -11.59
C LYS A 432 -6.02 24.94 -11.09
N LYS A 433 -5.80 23.79 -10.43
CA LYS A 433 -4.47 23.42 -9.93
C LYS A 433 -3.53 23.04 -11.06
N ILE A 434 -4.01 22.37 -12.12
CA ILE A 434 -3.19 22.06 -13.29
C ILE A 434 -2.77 23.36 -13.99
N LEU A 435 -3.70 24.28 -14.23
CA LEU A 435 -3.40 25.57 -14.86
C LEU A 435 -2.42 26.41 -14.03
N LEU A 436 -2.57 26.41 -12.70
CA LEU A 436 -1.64 27.07 -11.79
C LEU A 436 -0.23 26.47 -11.90
N ALA A 437 -0.10 25.14 -11.92
CA ALA A 437 1.18 24.46 -12.04
C ALA A 437 1.85 24.76 -13.39
N ILE A 438 1.10 24.70 -14.50
CA ILE A 438 1.59 25.06 -15.84
C ILE A 438 2.12 26.51 -15.85
N LYS A 439 1.36 27.45 -15.29
CA LYS A 439 1.76 28.85 -15.19
C LYS A 439 3.03 29.05 -14.35
N LEU A 440 3.12 28.37 -13.18
CA LEU A 440 4.29 28.49 -12.30
C LEU A 440 5.55 27.81 -12.89
N PHE A 441 5.40 26.82 -13.75
CA PHE A 441 6.50 26.21 -14.49
C PHE A 441 7.27 27.21 -15.36
N GLU A 442 6.65 28.29 -15.82
CA GLU A 442 7.30 29.36 -16.59
C GLU A 442 8.30 30.17 -15.73
N ASN A 443 8.05 30.27 -14.41
CA ASN A 443 8.97 30.90 -13.47
C ASN A 443 9.99 29.86 -12.97
N LYS A 444 11.12 29.76 -13.63
CA LYS A 444 12.13 28.71 -13.41
C LYS A 444 12.70 28.71 -11.98
N GLU A 445 12.91 29.87 -11.38
CA GLU A 445 13.46 29.98 -10.02
C GLU A 445 12.46 29.43 -8.98
N LEU A 446 11.21 29.87 -9.08
CA LEU A 446 10.16 29.39 -8.19
C LEU A 446 9.88 27.90 -8.36
N TRP A 447 9.82 27.43 -9.63
CA TRP A 447 9.63 26.01 -9.93
C TRP A 447 10.74 25.16 -9.34
N LEU A 448 11.99 25.60 -9.48
CA LEU A 448 13.15 24.92 -8.92
C LEU A 448 13.08 24.83 -7.39
N THR A 449 12.54 25.85 -6.72
CA THR A 449 12.33 25.83 -5.27
C THR A 449 11.34 24.72 -4.87
N ILE A 450 10.20 24.62 -5.57
CA ILE A 450 9.18 23.56 -5.32
C ILE A 450 9.79 22.17 -5.55
N VAL A 451 10.54 22.00 -6.63
CA VAL A 451 11.24 20.75 -6.95
C VAL A 451 12.20 20.33 -5.83
N LYS A 452 13.07 21.26 -5.39
CA LYS A 452 14.06 20.99 -4.34
C LYS A 452 13.42 20.65 -3.02
N ASN A 453 12.35 21.35 -2.64
CA ASN A 453 11.60 21.05 -1.43
C ASN A 453 11.09 19.59 -1.44
N GLY A 454 10.53 19.14 -2.56
CA GLY A 454 10.05 17.76 -2.71
C GLY A 454 11.18 16.74 -2.56
N MET A 455 12.32 16.96 -3.23
CA MET A 455 13.46 16.03 -3.21
C MET A 455 14.12 15.93 -1.83
N GLN A 456 13.97 16.94 -0.97
CA GLN A 456 14.54 16.99 0.38
C GLN A 456 13.60 16.40 1.46
N GLU A 457 12.37 16.05 1.12
CA GLU A 457 11.48 15.37 2.07
C GLU A 457 12.03 13.98 2.46
N ASN A 458 11.86 13.63 3.71
CA ASN A 458 12.31 12.34 4.23
C ASN A 458 11.14 11.33 4.28
N PHE A 459 11.04 10.52 3.26
CA PHE A 459 10.09 9.41 3.18
C PHE A 459 10.76 8.04 3.41
N SER A 460 11.87 8.00 4.13
CA SER A 460 12.57 6.73 4.38
C SER A 460 11.78 5.78 5.27
N TRP A 461 11.92 4.49 5.03
CA TRP A 461 11.39 3.43 5.90
C TRP A 461 12.01 3.48 7.30
N GLU A 462 13.19 4.07 7.47
CA GLU A 462 13.80 4.26 8.78
C GLU A 462 12.93 5.11 9.71
N ASN A 463 12.40 6.23 9.19
CA ASN A 463 11.48 7.11 9.91
C ASN A 463 10.16 6.41 10.28
N SER A 464 9.60 5.63 9.34
CA SER A 464 8.38 4.85 9.61
C SER A 464 8.62 3.75 10.65
N ALA A 465 9.75 3.05 10.56
CA ALA A 465 10.11 1.99 11.50
C ALA A 465 10.27 2.51 12.94
N GLU A 466 10.79 3.73 13.15
CA GLU A 466 10.87 4.36 14.47
C GLU A 466 9.49 4.55 15.09
N LYS A 467 8.53 5.04 14.32
CA LYS A 467 7.14 5.19 14.79
C LYS A 467 6.48 3.85 15.14
N TYR A 468 6.74 2.79 14.35
CA TYR A 468 6.28 1.44 14.70
C TYR A 468 6.93 0.93 15.99
N LEU A 469 8.20 1.23 16.24
CA LEU A 469 8.87 0.86 17.49
C LEU A 469 8.27 1.58 18.73
N GLU A 470 7.81 2.82 18.57
CA GLU A 470 7.07 3.53 19.61
C GLU A 470 5.76 2.80 19.94
N ILE A 471 5.02 2.34 18.90
CA ILE A 471 3.79 1.57 19.07
C ILE A 471 4.06 0.23 19.75
N TYR A 472 5.09 -0.51 19.32
CA TYR A 472 5.43 -1.79 19.99
C TYR A 472 5.85 -1.57 21.43
N SER A 473 6.58 -0.50 21.72
CA SER A 473 6.98 -0.16 23.09
C SER A 473 5.77 0.21 23.95
N LEU A 474 4.80 0.93 23.40
CA LEU A 474 3.55 1.28 24.07
C LEU A 474 2.82 0.03 24.56
N ILE A 475 2.60 -0.96 23.69
CA ILE A 475 1.86 -2.17 24.05
C ILE A 475 2.65 -3.12 24.95
N MET A 476 3.98 -3.10 24.89
CA MET A 476 4.82 -3.90 25.78
C MET A 476 4.85 -3.36 27.22
N ASN A 477 4.69 -2.04 27.38
CA ASN A 477 4.66 -1.37 28.69
C ASN A 477 3.23 -1.30 29.29
N ASP A 478 2.21 -1.62 28.50
CA ASP A 478 0.81 -1.62 28.96
C ASP A 478 0.54 -2.84 29.85
N ASN A 479 0.54 -2.63 31.15
CA ASN A 479 0.32 -3.66 32.19
C ASN A 479 -1.19 -3.93 32.43
N SER A 480 -2.06 -3.67 31.44
CA SER A 480 -3.52 -3.84 31.59
C SER A 480 -3.99 -5.27 31.31
#